data_1f87528ec431dd5ff9b3cb8786e0934b
#
_entry.id   1f87528ec431dd5ff9b3cb8786e0934b
#
_cell.length_a   1.000
_cell.length_b   1.000
_cell.length_c   1.000
_cell.angle_alpha   90.00
_cell.angle_beta   90.00
_cell.angle_gamma   90.00
#
_symmetry.space_group_name_H-M   'P 1'
#
loop_
_entity.id
_entity.type
_entity.pdbx_description
1 polymer ?
#
loop_
_entity_poly.entity_id
_entity_poly.type
_entity_poly.pdbx_seq_one_letter_code
_entity_poly.pdbx_strand_id
1 'polypeptide(L)'
;MFEEQVERTPDSIAVVYEEKRLTYRELNERANQLAHYLIERYNIKADTLIVLCLDRNEHMLIAILAVLKAGGAYVPMDSHYPDERIKYILEDTASKVVLTNEVYKGRLESLTSGVDFRGIVAIDSEETQEELKAQSIKNPAILTNNNNLAYVIYTSGTTGNPKGVMIAHKGVVSFCFENNYFAINKKIIALSHSSYVFDGSVFDV
;
A
#
# COMPACT_ATOMS: atom_id res chain seq x y z
N MET A 1 -13.05 -2.58 9.75
CA MET A 1 -13.47 -1.24 9.22
C MET A 1 -13.66 -1.25 7.70
N PHE A 2 -12.59 -1.35 6.86
CA PHE A 2 -12.78 -1.41 5.40
C PHE A 2 -13.66 -2.59 4.97
N GLU A 3 -13.39 -3.80 5.45
CA GLU A 3 -14.16 -5.01 5.14
C GLU A 3 -15.62 -4.90 5.59
N GLU A 4 -15.88 -4.30 6.74
CA GLU A 4 -17.26 -4.01 7.20
C GLU A 4 -17.98 -3.04 6.25
N GLN A 5 -17.25 -2.07 5.69
CA GLN A 5 -17.82 -1.17 4.69
C GLN A 5 -18.12 -1.91 3.38
N VAL A 6 -17.24 -2.83 2.97
CA VAL A 6 -17.47 -3.72 1.82
C VAL A 6 -18.76 -4.53 2.01
N GLU A 7 -18.97 -5.11 3.19
CA GLU A 7 -20.19 -5.87 3.51
C GLU A 7 -21.44 -4.99 3.50
N ARG A 8 -21.31 -3.75 3.99
CA ARG A 8 -22.42 -2.81 4.10
C ARG A 8 -22.87 -2.24 2.75
N THR A 9 -21.94 -1.92 1.87
CA THR A 9 -22.23 -1.27 0.58
C THR A 9 -21.37 -1.80 -0.56
N PRO A 10 -21.44 -3.11 -0.88
CA PRO A 10 -20.51 -3.76 -1.81
C PRO A 10 -20.53 -3.15 -3.22
N ASP A 11 -21.69 -2.74 -3.69
CA ASP A 11 -21.90 -2.27 -5.06
C ASP A 11 -21.79 -0.73 -5.20
N SER A 12 -21.51 -0.02 -4.08
CA SER A 12 -21.19 1.41 -4.13
C SER A 12 -19.81 1.64 -4.70
N ILE A 13 -19.63 2.75 -5.42
CA ILE A 13 -18.32 3.14 -5.96
C ILE A 13 -17.41 3.54 -4.80
N ALA A 14 -16.25 2.88 -4.72
CA ALA A 14 -15.20 3.15 -3.74
C ALA A 14 -14.11 4.05 -4.32
N VAL A 15 -13.74 3.86 -5.59
CA VAL A 15 -12.64 4.57 -6.24
C VAL A 15 -13.05 5.00 -7.64
N VAL A 16 -12.67 6.23 -7.99
CA VAL A 16 -12.75 6.76 -9.35
C VAL A 16 -11.38 7.28 -9.73
N TYR A 17 -10.84 6.79 -10.83
CA TYR A 17 -9.61 7.29 -11.43
C TYR A 17 -9.78 7.35 -12.96
N GLU A 18 -9.77 8.57 -13.50
CA GLU A 18 -10.11 8.81 -14.90
C GLU A 18 -11.46 8.18 -15.27
N GLU A 19 -11.49 7.30 -16.28
CA GLU A 19 -12.70 6.57 -16.70
C GLU A 19 -12.94 5.28 -15.90
N LYS A 20 -11.98 4.89 -15.05
CA LYS A 20 -12.09 3.67 -14.24
C LYS A 20 -12.89 3.93 -12.97
N ARG A 21 -13.76 2.98 -12.65
CA ARG A 21 -14.56 2.99 -11.43
C ARG A 21 -14.49 1.62 -10.80
N LEU A 22 -14.18 1.56 -9.52
CA LEU A 22 -14.20 0.34 -8.73
C LEU A 22 -15.24 0.45 -7.64
N THR A 23 -16.07 -0.56 -7.52
CA THR A 23 -16.94 -0.75 -6.36
C THR A 23 -16.13 -1.19 -5.14
N TYR A 24 -16.70 -1.09 -3.94
CA TYR A 24 -16.07 -1.64 -2.73
C TYR A 24 -15.78 -3.13 -2.85
N ARG A 25 -16.66 -3.89 -3.46
CA ARG A 25 -16.48 -5.32 -3.75
C ARG A 25 -15.27 -5.55 -4.65
N GLU A 26 -15.20 -4.90 -5.79
CA GLU A 26 -14.10 -5.07 -6.75
C GLU A 26 -12.74 -4.64 -6.16
N LEU A 27 -12.72 -3.52 -5.43
CA LEU A 27 -11.52 -3.07 -4.74
C LEU A 27 -11.05 -4.10 -3.71
N ASN A 28 -12.00 -4.66 -2.92
CA ASN A 28 -11.70 -5.67 -1.91
C ASN A 28 -11.19 -6.97 -2.54
N GLU A 29 -11.84 -7.46 -3.60
CA GLU A 29 -11.44 -8.69 -4.29
C GLU A 29 -10.03 -8.57 -4.88
N ARG A 30 -9.73 -7.46 -5.56
CA ARG A 30 -8.38 -7.21 -6.10
C ARG A 30 -7.33 -7.07 -5.00
N ALA A 31 -7.66 -6.38 -3.91
CA ALA A 31 -6.76 -6.28 -2.75
C ALA A 31 -6.52 -7.65 -2.10
N ASN A 32 -7.55 -8.51 -2.01
CA ASN A 32 -7.43 -9.86 -1.48
C ASN A 32 -6.52 -10.73 -2.36
N GLN A 33 -6.71 -10.68 -3.67
CA GLN A 33 -5.86 -11.42 -4.61
C GLN A 33 -4.38 -11.05 -4.46
N LEU A 34 -4.07 -9.74 -4.43
CA LEU A 34 -2.69 -9.29 -4.22
C LEU A 34 -2.18 -9.65 -2.81
N ALA A 35 -3.03 -9.61 -1.78
CA ALA A 35 -2.64 -10.00 -0.43
C ALA A 35 -2.28 -11.49 -0.34
N HIS A 36 -3.08 -12.38 -0.93
CA HIS A 36 -2.77 -13.82 -1.01
C HIS A 36 -1.47 -14.07 -1.76
N TYR A 37 -1.28 -13.41 -2.89
CA TYR A 37 -0.03 -13.48 -3.66
C TYR A 37 1.20 -13.09 -2.81
N LEU A 38 1.10 -12.00 -2.05
CA LEU A 38 2.18 -11.53 -1.18
C LEU A 38 2.48 -12.52 -0.04
N ILE A 39 1.43 -13.09 0.57
CA ILE A 39 1.57 -14.07 1.66
C ILE A 39 2.24 -15.34 1.14
N GLU A 40 1.76 -15.89 0.04
CA GLU A 40 2.22 -17.17 -0.49
C GLU A 40 3.64 -17.09 -1.07
N ARG A 41 3.91 -16.06 -1.87
CA ARG A 41 5.19 -15.95 -2.60
C ARG A 41 6.31 -15.37 -1.75
N TYR A 42 6.00 -14.42 -0.87
CA TYR A 42 7.01 -13.67 -0.11
C TYR A 42 6.98 -13.94 1.39
N ASN A 43 6.05 -14.78 1.86
CA ASN A 43 5.89 -15.11 3.28
C ASN A 43 5.75 -13.85 4.16
N ILE A 44 4.85 -12.95 3.74
CA ILE A 44 4.56 -11.72 4.48
C ILE A 44 3.89 -12.07 5.80
N LYS A 45 4.34 -11.41 6.87
CA LYS A 45 3.87 -11.58 8.24
C LYS A 45 3.59 -10.21 8.86
N ALA A 46 3.06 -10.21 10.08
CA ALA A 46 2.88 -8.99 10.86
C ALA A 46 4.18 -8.14 10.88
N ASP A 47 4.02 -6.85 10.64
CA ASP A 47 5.07 -5.85 10.62
C ASP A 47 6.15 -6.00 9.52
N THR A 48 5.94 -6.93 8.54
CA THR A 48 6.83 -7.00 7.38
C THR A 48 6.69 -5.74 6.53
N LEU A 49 7.79 -5.04 6.29
CA LEU A 49 7.79 -3.82 5.48
C LEU A 49 7.77 -4.15 3.99
N ILE A 50 6.89 -3.50 3.24
CA ILE A 50 6.75 -3.61 1.78
C ILE A 50 6.79 -2.22 1.18
N VAL A 51 7.78 -1.98 0.32
CA VAL A 51 7.91 -0.68 -0.35
C VAL A 51 6.91 -0.58 -1.49
N LEU A 52 6.22 0.56 -1.56
CA LEU A 52 5.32 0.92 -2.65
C LEU A 52 5.96 2.05 -3.47
N CYS A 53 6.29 1.79 -4.74
CA CYS A 53 6.79 2.77 -5.69
C CYS A 53 5.82 2.84 -6.87
N LEU A 54 4.68 3.50 -6.65
CA LEU A 54 3.52 3.45 -7.54
C LEU A 54 3.06 4.86 -7.93
N ASP A 55 2.54 4.96 -9.15
CA ASP A 55 1.80 6.14 -9.56
C ASP A 55 0.45 6.21 -8.83
N ARG A 56 -0.09 7.43 -8.76
CA ARG A 56 -1.41 7.66 -8.18
C ARG A 56 -2.49 7.21 -9.16
N ASN A 57 -2.96 5.98 -8.95
CA ASN A 57 -4.05 5.36 -9.68
C ASN A 57 -4.75 4.31 -8.80
N GLU A 58 -5.68 3.52 -9.35
CA GLU A 58 -6.37 2.47 -8.60
C GLU A 58 -5.42 1.40 -8.02
N HIS A 59 -4.31 1.12 -8.70
CA HIS A 59 -3.33 0.13 -8.24
C HIS A 59 -2.66 0.53 -6.93
N MET A 60 -2.45 1.84 -6.71
CA MET A 60 -1.89 2.33 -5.44
C MET A 60 -2.80 1.97 -4.26
N LEU A 61 -4.11 2.19 -4.37
CA LEU A 61 -5.06 1.86 -3.31
C LEU A 61 -5.20 0.34 -3.12
N ILE A 62 -5.23 -0.42 -4.21
CA ILE A 62 -5.22 -1.89 -4.17
C ILE A 62 -3.98 -2.39 -3.42
N ALA A 63 -2.80 -1.83 -3.71
CA ALA A 63 -1.54 -2.22 -3.07
C ALA A 63 -1.52 -1.88 -1.57
N ILE A 64 -1.94 -0.67 -1.18
CA ILE A 64 -2.04 -0.28 0.23
C ILE A 64 -2.92 -1.26 0.99
N LEU A 65 -4.14 -1.51 0.50
CA LEU A 65 -5.08 -2.44 1.14
C LEU A 65 -4.52 -3.87 1.16
N ALA A 66 -3.90 -4.33 0.08
CA ALA A 66 -3.33 -5.67 0.00
C ALA A 66 -2.20 -5.89 1.02
N VAL A 67 -1.31 -4.92 1.18
CA VAL A 67 -0.23 -4.98 2.18
C VAL A 67 -0.81 -5.08 3.58
N LEU A 68 -1.79 -4.24 3.93
CA LEU A 68 -2.44 -4.26 5.24
C LEU A 68 -3.19 -5.58 5.47
N LYS A 69 -3.89 -6.10 4.44
CA LYS A 69 -4.58 -7.39 4.49
C LYS A 69 -3.61 -8.59 4.61
N ALA A 70 -2.42 -8.48 4.05
CA ALA A 70 -1.36 -9.48 4.21
C ALA A 70 -0.70 -9.44 5.60
N GLY A 71 -1.04 -8.45 6.44
CA GLY A 71 -0.45 -8.23 7.75
C GLY A 71 0.83 -7.39 7.74
N GLY A 72 1.28 -6.96 6.56
CA GLY A 72 2.46 -6.10 6.40
C GLY A 72 2.18 -4.63 6.68
N ALA A 73 3.24 -3.83 6.64
CA ALA A 73 3.19 -2.38 6.70
C ALA A 73 3.76 -1.78 5.41
N TYR A 74 3.06 -0.84 4.81
CA TYR A 74 3.55 -0.23 3.58
C TYR A 74 4.54 0.90 3.83
N VAL A 75 5.51 1.03 2.92
CA VAL A 75 6.50 2.12 2.90
C VAL A 75 6.35 2.86 1.57
N PRO A 76 5.69 4.01 1.54
CA PRO A 76 5.50 4.76 0.31
C PRO A 76 6.81 5.42 -0.12
N MET A 77 7.15 5.29 -1.41
CA MET A 77 8.34 5.82 -2.03
C MET A 77 7.98 6.47 -3.35
N ASP A 78 8.45 7.71 -3.56
CA ASP A 78 8.20 8.43 -4.82
C ASP A 78 9.13 7.89 -5.91
N SER A 79 8.56 7.55 -7.06
CA SER A 79 9.30 7.09 -8.24
C SER A 79 10.29 8.13 -8.79
N HIS A 80 10.11 9.41 -8.45
CA HIS A 80 10.98 10.52 -8.86
C HIS A 80 12.11 10.82 -7.87
N TYR A 81 12.22 10.08 -6.76
CA TYR A 81 13.35 10.27 -5.85
C TYR A 81 14.68 9.99 -6.57
N PRO A 82 15.77 10.71 -6.18
CA PRO A 82 17.12 10.38 -6.61
C PRO A 82 17.48 8.92 -6.26
N ASP A 83 18.28 8.28 -7.10
CA ASP A 83 18.66 6.88 -6.95
C ASP A 83 19.28 6.56 -5.57
N GLU A 84 20.11 7.46 -5.05
CA GLU A 84 20.69 7.33 -3.72
C GLU A 84 19.65 7.29 -2.61
N ARG A 85 18.58 8.07 -2.73
CA ARG A 85 17.48 8.06 -1.76
C ARG A 85 16.67 6.78 -1.86
N ILE A 86 16.42 6.29 -3.07
CA ILE A 86 15.75 5.00 -3.31
C ILE A 86 16.55 3.88 -2.66
N LYS A 87 17.85 3.79 -2.95
CA LYS A 87 18.75 2.78 -2.36
C LYS A 87 18.72 2.84 -0.84
N TYR A 88 18.88 4.03 -0.27
CA TYR A 88 18.86 4.23 1.16
C TYR A 88 17.57 3.68 1.80
N ILE A 89 16.40 4.02 1.25
CA ILE A 89 15.12 3.53 1.77
C ILE A 89 15.01 2.01 1.67
N LEU A 90 15.44 1.41 0.55
CA LEU A 90 15.41 -0.04 0.36
C LEU A 90 16.33 -0.78 1.34
N GLU A 91 17.53 -0.25 1.59
CA GLU A 91 18.49 -0.80 2.54
C GLU A 91 18.01 -0.64 3.99
N ASP A 92 17.56 0.56 4.38
CA ASP A 92 17.13 0.87 5.75
C ASP A 92 15.86 0.11 6.16
N THR A 93 14.92 -0.08 5.22
CA THR A 93 13.71 -0.88 5.47
C THR A 93 13.97 -2.38 5.48
N ALA A 94 15.08 -2.85 4.93
CA ALA A 94 15.34 -4.26 4.65
C ALA A 94 14.14 -4.94 3.95
N SER A 95 13.39 -4.17 3.15
CA SER A 95 12.22 -4.65 2.43
C SER A 95 12.63 -5.69 1.41
N LYS A 96 11.95 -6.84 1.42
CA LYS A 96 12.23 -7.93 0.49
C LYS A 96 11.44 -7.83 -0.80
N VAL A 97 10.43 -6.97 -0.84
CA VAL A 97 9.52 -6.80 -1.97
C VAL A 97 9.22 -5.34 -2.19
N VAL A 98 9.28 -4.91 -3.46
CA VAL A 98 8.74 -3.63 -3.92
C VAL A 98 7.56 -3.89 -4.83
N LEU A 99 6.44 -3.24 -4.57
CA LEU A 99 5.33 -3.15 -5.52
C LEU A 99 5.51 -1.86 -6.33
N THR A 100 5.45 -1.99 -7.65
CA THR A 100 5.71 -0.88 -8.56
C THR A 100 4.82 -0.93 -9.80
N ASN A 101 4.93 0.08 -10.66
CA ASN A 101 4.43 0.04 -12.02
C ASN A 101 5.50 -0.52 -12.97
N GLU A 102 5.09 -1.14 -14.07
CA GLU A 102 5.99 -1.75 -15.06
C GLU A 102 7.03 -0.75 -15.58
N VAL A 103 6.64 0.49 -15.75
CA VAL A 103 7.52 1.57 -16.23
C VAL A 103 8.74 1.83 -15.33
N TYR A 104 8.64 1.53 -14.02
CA TYR A 104 9.74 1.75 -13.06
C TYR A 104 10.53 0.48 -12.72
N LYS A 105 10.04 -0.70 -13.12
CA LYS A 105 10.63 -2.00 -12.78
C LYS A 105 12.12 -2.10 -13.13
N GLY A 106 12.47 -1.82 -14.38
CA GLY A 106 13.87 -1.91 -14.83
C GLY A 106 14.83 -0.98 -14.09
N ARG A 107 14.39 0.23 -13.73
CA ARG A 107 15.17 1.16 -12.91
C ARG A 107 15.40 0.58 -11.50
N LEU A 108 14.36 0.08 -10.87
CA LEU A 108 14.45 -0.50 -9.53
C LEU A 108 15.32 -1.76 -9.51
N GLU A 109 15.22 -2.62 -10.52
CA GLU A 109 16.10 -3.80 -10.68
C GLU A 109 17.56 -3.40 -10.75
N SER A 110 17.90 -2.34 -11.48
CA SER A 110 19.28 -1.85 -11.58
C SER A 110 19.81 -1.32 -10.24
N LEU A 111 18.94 -0.72 -9.42
CA LEU A 111 19.30 -0.15 -8.12
C LEU A 111 19.41 -1.18 -7.00
N THR A 112 18.78 -2.33 -7.15
CA THR A 112 18.76 -3.43 -6.16
C THR A 112 19.78 -4.53 -6.47
N SER A 113 20.54 -4.41 -7.56
CA SER A 113 21.59 -5.37 -7.92
C SER A 113 22.66 -5.45 -6.82
N GLY A 114 22.79 -6.64 -6.19
CA GLY A 114 23.75 -6.88 -5.09
C GLY A 114 23.17 -6.76 -3.67
N VAL A 115 21.87 -6.46 -3.53
CA VAL A 115 21.13 -6.48 -2.25
C VAL A 115 20.36 -7.81 -2.14
N ASP A 116 20.20 -8.34 -0.91
CA ASP A 116 19.34 -9.53 -0.64
C ASP A 116 17.86 -9.14 -0.79
N PHE A 117 17.42 -9.10 -2.06
CA PHE A 117 16.12 -8.64 -2.47
C PHE A 117 15.33 -9.78 -3.11
N ARG A 118 14.07 -9.99 -2.69
CA ARG A 118 13.29 -11.15 -3.16
C ARG A 118 12.47 -10.88 -4.41
N GLY A 119 12.11 -9.63 -4.68
CA GLY A 119 11.37 -9.33 -5.90
C GLY A 119 10.86 -7.90 -6.04
N ILE A 120 10.79 -7.49 -7.30
CA ILE A 120 10.10 -6.28 -7.74
C ILE A 120 8.89 -6.75 -8.53
N VAL A 121 7.70 -6.40 -8.05
CA VAL A 121 6.42 -6.80 -8.61
C VAL A 121 5.78 -5.61 -9.30
N ALA A 122 5.76 -5.64 -10.62
CA ALA A 122 5.02 -4.65 -11.41
C ALA A 122 3.54 -5.05 -11.43
N ILE A 123 2.75 -4.41 -10.58
CA ILE A 123 1.36 -4.82 -10.33
C ILE A 123 0.42 -4.53 -11.51
N ASP A 124 0.83 -3.71 -12.46
CA ASP A 124 0.10 -3.37 -13.68
C ASP A 124 0.58 -4.16 -14.92
N SER A 125 1.59 -5.03 -14.79
CA SER A 125 2.03 -5.89 -15.89
C SER A 125 1.02 -7.00 -16.18
N GLU A 126 0.92 -7.41 -17.44
CA GLU A 126 0.03 -8.50 -17.86
C GLU A 126 0.35 -9.80 -17.12
N GLU A 127 1.64 -10.14 -16.98
CA GLU A 127 2.10 -11.33 -16.28
C GLU A 127 1.59 -11.35 -14.82
N THR A 128 1.82 -10.26 -14.07
CA THR A 128 1.37 -10.17 -12.68
C THR A 128 -0.15 -10.21 -12.60
N GLN A 129 -0.87 -9.53 -13.50
CA GLN A 129 -2.32 -9.53 -13.50
C GLN A 129 -2.90 -10.94 -13.74
N GLU A 130 -2.29 -11.76 -14.59
CA GLU A 130 -2.71 -13.16 -14.77
C GLU A 130 -2.44 -14.01 -13.52
N GLU A 131 -1.28 -13.83 -12.87
CA GLU A 131 -0.98 -14.50 -11.59
C GLU A 131 -1.98 -14.11 -10.49
N LEU A 132 -2.36 -12.84 -10.42
CA LEU A 132 -3.31 -12.33 -9.43
C LEU A 132 -4.73 -12.88 -9.66
N LYS A 133 -5.18 -13.04 -10.89
CA LYS A 133 -6.50 -13.62 -11.21
C LYS A 133 -6.66 -15.05 -10.68
N ALA A 134 -5.55 -15.79 -10.54
CA ALA A 134 -5.57 -17.15 -9.98
C ALA A 134 -5.66 -17.16 -8.45
N GLN A 135 -5.48 -16.02 -7.78
CA GLN A 135 -5.50 -15.91 -6.33
C GLN A 135 -6.91 -15.83 -5.75
N SER A 136 -7.04 -16.18 -4.47
CA SER A 136 -8.31 -16.11 -3.75
C SER A 136 -8.83 -14.68 -3.62
N ILE A 137 -10.13 -14.48 -3.90
CA ILE A 137 -10.84 -13.23 -3.68
C ILE A 137 -11.36 -13.06 -2.24
N LYS A 138 -11.19 -14.06 -1.38
CA LYS A 138 -11.65 -14.03 0.01
C LYS A 138 -10.66 -13.28 0.89
N ASN A 139 -11.16 -12.63 1.94
CA ASN A 139 -10.30 -11.99 2.92
C ASN A 139 -9.29 -12.99 3.50
N PRO A 140 -7.98 -12.66 3.53
CA PRO A 140 -6.98 -13.51 4.17
C PRO A 140 -7.24 -13.67 5.68
N ALA A 141 -7.05 -14.88 6.21
CA ALA A 141 -7.15 -15.15 7.64
C ALA A 141 -5.82 -14.81 8.35
N ILE A 142 -5.51 -13.53 8.50
CA ILE A 142 -4.29 -13.06 9.14
C ILE A 142 -4.59 -12.54 10.55
N LEU A 143 -3.78 -12.96 11.52
CA LEU A 143 -3.84 -12.47 12.89
C LEU A 143 -2.96 -11.22 13.03
N THR A 144 -3.55 -10.06 12.85
CA THR A 144 -2.96 -8.77 13.22
C THR A 144 -3.76 -8.12 14.33
N ASN A 145 -3.14 -7.22 15.06
CA ASN A 145 -3.79 -6.43 16.09
C ASN A 145 -3.50 -4.94 15.89
N ASN A 146 -4.17 -4.09 16.64
CA ASN A 146 -4.09 -2.64 16.50
C ASN A 146 -2.72 -2.03 16.85
N ASN A 147 -1.79 -2.79 17.45
CA ASN A 147 -0.42 -2.35 17.72
C ASN A 147 0.54 -2.69 16.57
N ASN A 148 0.15 -3.56 15.62
CA ASN A 148 0.97 -3.82 14.44
C ASN A 148 1.07 -2.57 13.57
N LEU A 149 2.18 -2.47 12.82
CA LEU A 149 2.44 -1.35 11.93
C LEU A 149 1.44 -1.32 10.76
N ALA A 150 0.96 -0.13 10.45
CA ALA A 150 0.21 0.13 9.22
C ALA A 150 1.14 0.65 8.12
N TYR A 151 2.00 1.62 8.46
CA TYR A 151 2.94 2.19 7.49
C TYR A 151 4.19 2.78 8.14
N VAL A 152 5.21 3.04 7.29
CA VAL A 152 6.41 3.79 7.64
C VAL A 152 6.62 4.89 6.60
N ILE A 153 6.55 6.15 7.01
CA ILE A 153 6.80 7.29 6.11
C ILE A 153 8.16 7.91 6.40
N TYR A 154 8.95 8.12 5.34
CA TYR A 154 10.28 8.73 5.42
C TYR A 154 10.19 10.25 5.38
N THR A 155 10.66 10.89 6.44
CA THR A 155 10.77 12.35 6.55
C THR A 155 12.23 12.81 6.40
N SER A 156 12.43 14.09 6.04
CA SER A 156 13.77 14.69 6.03
C SER A 156 14.31 14.79 7.46
N GLY A 157 15.33 13.99 7.76
CA GLY A 157 15.99 14.04 9.08
C GLY A 157 16.87 15.29 9.23
N THR A 158 16.92 15.83 10.43
CA THR A 158 17.83 16.96 10.81
C THR A 158 19.32 16.62 10.66
N THR A 159 19.65 15.33 10.58
CA THR A 159 21.02 14.80 10.45
C THR A 159 21.44 14.51 9.00
N GLY A 160 20.62 14.89 8.01
CA GLY A 160 20.90 14.69 6.57
C GLY A 160 20.31 13.41 5.98
N ASN A 161 20.21 12.34 6.75
CA ASN A 161 19.59 11.10 6.28
C ASN A 161 18.08 11.07 6.59
N PRO A 162 17.23 10.59 5.67
CA PRO A 162 15.82 10.40 5.93
C PRO A 162 15.58 9.45 7.11
N LYS A 163 14.51 9.68 7.87
CA LYS A 163 14.10 8.83 9.00
C LYS A 163 12.72 8.27 8.76
N GLY A 164 12.55 6.97 8.93
CA GLY A 164 11.26 6.29 8.85
C GLY A 164 10.46 6.49 10.14
N VAL A 165 9.28 7.10 10.03
CA VAL A 165 8.31 7.24 11.11
C VAL A 165 7.31 6.10 11.04
N MET A 166 7.32 5.24 12.07
CA MET A 166 6.48 4.04 12.16
C MET A 166 5.13 4.38 12.80
N ILE A 167 4.05 4.06 12.11
CA ILE A 167 2.68 4.27 12.60
C ILE A 167 1.94 2.94 12.65
N ALA A 168 1.37 2.64 13.83
CA ALA A 168 0.55 1.45 14.05
C ALA A 168 -0.90 1.69 13.60
N HIS A 169 -1.64 0.60 13.34
CA HIS A 169 -3.07 0.66 12.97
C HIS A 169 -3.92 1.52 13.91
N LYS A 170 -3.68 1.44 15.23
CA LYS A 170 -4.38 2.28 16.22
C LYS A 170 -4.19 3.78 15.99
N GLY A 171 -3.01 4.19 15.53
CA GLY A 171 -2.73 5.60 15.21
C GLY A 171 -3.55 6.09 14.03
N VAL A 172 -3.67 5.26 12.98
CA VAL A 172 -4.51 5.55 11.80
C VAL A 172 -5.98 5.67 12.21
N VAL A 173 -6.48 4.71 12.98
CA VAL A 173 -7.88 4.71 13.44
C VAL A 173 -8.19 5.94 14.30
N SER A 174 -7.32 6.24 15.27
CA SER A 174 -7.49 7.42 16.13
C SER A 174 -7.48 8.71 15.32
N PHE A 175 -6.57 8.82 14.35
CA PHE A 175 -6.47 10.00 13.49
C PHE A 175 -7.71 10.19 12.60
N CYS A 176 -8.23 9.13 12.00
CA CYS A 176 -9.35 9.21 11.06
C CYS A 176 -10.71 9.32 11.75
N PHE A 177 -10.90 8.72 12.93
CA PHE A 177 -12.25 8.55 13.52
C PHE A 177 -12.45 9.27 14.84
N GLU A 178 -11.40 9.53 15.63
CA GLU A 178 -11.57 10.10 16.97
C GLU A 178 -11.47 11.63 17.01
N ASN A 179 -11.06 12.28 15.92
CA ASN A 179 -10.72 13.70 15.94
C ASN A 179 -11.83 14.67 15.59
N ASN A 180 -13.04 14.24 15.30
CA ASN A 180 -14.18 15.10 14.93
C ASN A 180 -13.92 16.17 13.85
N TYR A 181 -12.85 16.04 13.07
CA TYR A 181 -12.51 16.99 12.01
C TYR A 181 -13.53 16.95 10.86
N PHE A 182 -14.15 15.78 10.63
CA PHE A 182 -15.16 15.60 9.61
C PHE A 182 -16.32 14.74 10.13
N ALA A 183 -17.54 15.19 9.91
CA ALA A 183 -18.70 14.32 10.02
C ALA A 183 -18.70 13.36 8.81
N ILE A 184 -18.05 12.22 8.93
CA ILE A 184 -18.05 11.19 7.88
C ILE A 184 -19.49 10.70 7.70
N ASN A 185 -20.13 11.07 6.60
CA ASN A 185 -21.46 10.62 6.24
C ASN A 185 -21.45 9.91 4.89
N LYS A 186 -22.55 9.23 4.55
CA LYS A 186 -22.69 8.39 3.35
C LYS A 186 -22.52 9.11 1.99
N LYS A 187 -22.27 10.42 1.98
CA LYS A 187 -22.22 11.23 0.75
C LYS A 187 -20.86 11.90 0.54
N ILE A 188 -19.85 11.59 1.35
CA ILE A 188 -18.53 12.19 1.18
C ILE A 188 -17.85 11.56 -0.02
N ILE A 189 -17.38 12.41 -0.93
CA ILE A 189 -16.45 12.08 -1.99
C ILE A 189 -15.18 12.84 -1.66
N ALA A 190 -14.11 12.12 -1.32
CA ALA A 190 -12.81 12.71 -1.07
C ALA A 190 -11.98 12.74 -2.36
N LEU A 191 -11.27 13.84 -2.57
CA LEU A 191 -10.26 13.95 -3.62
C LEU A 191 -8.92 13.56 -3.02
N SER A 192 -8.34 12.45 -3.46
CA SER A 192 -6.96 12.08 -3.10
C SER A 192 -6.00 13.04 -3.77
N HIS A 193 -5.69 14.15 -3.09
CA HIS A 193 -4.83 15.22 -3.58
C HIS A 193 -3.39 15.12 -3.05
N SER A 194 -3.23 14.72 -1.81
CA SER A 194 -1.93 14.65 -1.14
C SER A 194 -1.05 13.55 -1.75
N SER A 195 0.26 13.80 -1.86
CA SER A 195 1.18 12.73 -2.25
C SER A 195 1.18 11.64 -1.17
N TYR A 196 1.04 10.40 -1.57
CA TYR A 196 0.95 9.26 -0.64
C TYR A 196 2.25 8.99 0.15
N VAL A 197 3.36 9.68 -0.19
CA VAL A 197 4.60 9.66 0.60
C VAL A 197 4.55 10.61 1.81
N PHE A 198 3.46 11.36 2.01
CA PHE A 198 3.21 12.21 3.16
C PHE A 198 2.04 11.68 3.99
N ASP A 199 2.12 11.86 5.29
CA ASP A 199 1.12 11.40 6.28
C ASP A 199 -0.28 12.00 6.07
N GLY A 200 -0.38 13.20 5.52
CA GLY A 200 -1.65 13.82 5.14
C GLY A 200 -2.47 13.00 4.14
N SER A 201 -1.85 12.14 3.34
CA SER A 201 -2.53 11.25 2.39
C SER A 201 -3.37 10.17 3.06
N VAL A 202 -3.13 9.88 4.33
CA VAL A 202 -3.88 8.87 5.10
C VAL A 202 -5.36 9.23 5.23
N PHE A 203 -5.71 10.52 5.12
CA PHE A 203 -7.10 10.95 5.03
C PHE A 203 -7.71 10.75 3.65
N ASP A 204 -6.90 10.64 2.62
CA ASP A 204 -7.35 10.54 1.23
C ASP A 204 -7.62 9.08 0.84
N VAL A 205 -7.20 8.11 1.66
CA VAL A 205 -7.29 6.66 1.47
C VAL A 205 -8.22 6.05 2.50
#